data_03f322e1ba859597ad973dc69d70190d
#
_entry.id   03f322e1ba859597ad973dc69d70190d
#
_cell.length_a   1.000
_cell.length_b   1.000
_cell.length_c   1.000
_cell.angle_alpha   90.00
_cell.angle_beta   90.00
_cell.angle_gamma   90.00
#
_symmetry.space_group_name_H-M   'P 1'
#
loop_
_entity.id
_entity.type
_entity.pdbx_description
1 polymer ?
#
loop_
_entity_poly.entity_id
_entity_poly.type
_entity_poly.pdbx_seq_one_letter_code
_entity_poly.pdbx_strand_id
1 'polypeptide(L)'
;MDIICRKKRMQGYNVLNPIGFDAFGLPTENFAIKNHIHPAIVTQQNIKNFTRQLKMLGYGFDWDRVVDTTDPSYYKWTQWIFLQMFKHDLAYKTTMPVNWCTSCKCVLANEEVVEGVCERCGAPVIRKEKSQWMLRITKYADRLIDDLDEVDYIERCLLYTSPSP
;
A
#
# COMPACT_ATOMS: atom_id res chain seq x y z
N MET A 1 -16.99 1.97 12.16
CA MET A 1 -16.19 3.09 12.72
C MET A 1 -16.99 4.38 12.85
N ASP A 2 -17.68 4.88 11.82
CA ASP A 2 -18.40 6.15 11.82
C ASP A 2 -19.41 6.33 13.00
N ILE A 3 -20.21 5.31 13.30
CA ILE A 3 -21.15 5.31 14.42
C ILE A 3 -20.45 5.58 15.76
N ILE A 4 -19.30 4.97 15.99
CA ILE A 4 -18.51 5.15 17.22
C ILE A 4 -18.00 6.58 17.31
N CYS A 5 -17.46 7.10 16.20
CA CYS A 5 -16.96 8.47 16.11
C CYS A 5 -18.07 9.50 16.41
N ARG A 6 -19.25 9.31 15.83
CA ARG A 6 -20.42 10.16 16.09
C ARG A 6 -20.84 10.11 17.54
N LYS A 7 -20.99 8.90 18.11
CA LYS A 7 -21.32 8.72 19.52
C LYS A 7 -20.32 9.43 20.43
N LYS A 8 -19.03 9.29 20.16
CA LYS A 8 -17.99 9.92 20.97
C LYS A 8 -18.02 11.45 20.88
N ARG A 9 -18.23 12.01 19.68
CA ARG A 9 -18.43 13.46 19.51
C ARG A 9 -19.64 13.96 20.28
N MET A 10 -20.76 13.25 20.25
CA MET A 10 -21.97 13.59 21.02
C MET A 10 -21.72 13.55 22.53
N GLN A 11 -20.77 12.73 22.99
CA GLN A 11 -20.35 12.64 24.39
C GLN A 11 -19.28 13.70 24.77
N GLY A 12 -18.93 14.62 23.86
CA GLY A 12 -17.97 15.69 24.12
C GLY A 12 -16.49 15.32 23.92
N TYR A 13 -16.20 14.12 23.38
CA TYR A 13 -14.82 13.73 23.06
C TYR A 13 -14.31 14.46 21.81
N ASN A 14 -13.02 14.81 21.83
CA ASN A 14 -12.31 15.24 20.64
C ASN A 14 -11.94 13.99 19.82
N VAL A 15 -12.59 13.80 18.68
CA VAL A 15 -12.48 12.58 17.86
C VAL A 15 -11.77 12.90 16.56
N LEU A 16 -10.62 12.29 16.33
CA LEU A 16 -9.90 12.29 15.07
C LEU A 16 -10.38 11.11 14.20
N ASN A 17 -11.04 11.40 13.08
CA ASN A 17 -11.52 10.41 12.13
C ASN A 17 -11.19 10.84 10.69
N PRO A 18 -9.89 10.84 10.30
CA PRO A 18 -9.47 11.26 8.98
C PRO A 18 -9.86 10.22 7.92
N ILE A 19 -9.80 10.65 6.66
CA ILE A 19 -9.91 9.76 5.50
C ILE A 19 -8.69 9.99 4.60
N GLY A 20 -8.26 8.92 3.91
CA GLY A 20 -7.19 9.00 2.92
C GLY A 20 -7.55 8.24 1.66
N PHE A 21 -6.95 8.69 0.55
CA PHE A 21 -7.03 8.05 -0.75
C PHE A 21 -5.67 7.43 -1.07
N ASP A 22 -5.64 6.09 -1.11
CA ASP A 22 -4.49 5.35 -1.65
C ASP A 22 -4.59 5.41 -3.17
N ALA A 23 -3.89 6.39 -3.75
CA ALA A 23 -4.18 6.86 -5.09
C ALA A 23 -3.15 6.45 -6.15
N PHE A 24 -2.01 5.87 -5.76
CA PHE A 24 -1.11 5.21 -6.70
C PHE A 24 -1.64 3.82 -7.07
N GLY A 25 -1.52 3.44 -8.34
CA GLY A 25 -1.88 2.08 -8.72
C GLY A 25 -1.96 1.83 -10.21
N LEU A 26 -1.62 0.61 -10.59
CA LEU A 26 -1.66 0.10 -11.95
C LEU A 26 -3.06 0.21 -12.62
N PRO A 27 -4.20 0.01 -11.93
CA PRO A 27 -5.52 0.20 -12.55
C PRO A 27 -5.73 1.60 -13.12
N THR A 28 -5.34 2.63 -12.36
CA THR A 28 -5.42 4.03 -12.83
C THR A 28 -4.48 4.28 -14.00
N GLU A 29 -3.27 3.76 -13.96
CA GLU A 29 -2.30 3.90 -15.06
C GLU A 29 -2.79 3.21 -16.33
N ASN A 30 -3.31 1.99 -16.25
CA ASN A 30 -3.87 1.26 -17.39
C ASN A 30 -5.07 1.97 -18.00
N PHE A 31 -5.97 2.51 -17.16
CA PHE A 31 -7.09 3.32 -17.61
C PHE A 31 -6.62 4.59 -18.33
N ALA A 32 -5.63 5.26 -17.77
CA ALA A 32 -5.05 6.48 -18.34
C ALA A 32 -4.40 6.22 -19.70
N ILE A 33 -3.62 5.14 -19.82
CA ILE A 33 -3.01 4.71 -21.09
C ILE A 33 -4.10 4.42 -22.14
N LYS A 34 -5.12 3.63 -21.77
CA LYS A 34 -6.21 3.25 -22.69
C LYS A 34 -7.00 4.46 -23.21
N ASN A 35 -7.16 5.48 -22.38
CA ASN A 35 -7.95 6.67 -22.71
C ASN A 35 -7.08 7.86 -23.15
N HIS A 36 -5.76 7.70 -23.25
CA HIS A 36 -4.81 8.77 -23.62
C HIS A 36 -4.91 10.02 -22.72
N ILE A 37 -5.09 9.78 -21.39
CA ILE A 37 -5.17 10.84 -20.37
C ILE A 37 -4.01 10.67 -19.39
N HIS A 38 -3.58 11.78 -18.78
CA HIS A 38 -2.54 11.69 -17.75
C HIS A 38 -3.12 11.07 -16.46
N PRO A 39 -2.43 10.09 -15.80
CA PRO A 39 -2.93 9.43 -14.59
C PRO A 39 -3.34 10.38 -13.47
N ALA A 40 -2.59 11.46 -13.25
CA ALA A 40 -2.91 12.46 -12.24
C ALA A 40 -4.31 13.08 -12.43
N ILE A 41 -4.73 13.31 -13.70
CA ILE A 41 -6.06 13.85 -13.99
C ILE A 41 -7.14 12.85 -13.57
N VAL A 42 -6.96 11.58 -13.93
CA VAL A 42 -7.88 10.49 -13.56
C VAL A 42 -7.98 10.36 -12.05
N THR A 43 -6.83 10.35 -11.37
CA THR A 43 -6.76 10.28 -9.90
C THR A 43 -7.55 11.40 -9.25
N GLN A 44 -7.31 12.65 -9.65
CA GLN A 44 -8.00 13.80 -9.07
C GLN A 44 -9.51 13.80 -9.35
N GLN A 45 -9.94 13.35 -10.52
CA GLN A 45 -11.36 13.19 -10.85
C GLN A 45 -12.01 12.13 -9.95
N ASN A 46 -11.34 11.00 -9.75
CA ASN A 46 -11.82 9.93 -8.89
C ASN A 46 -11.91 10.38 -7.43
N ILE A 47 -10.90 11.05 -6.90
CA ILE A 47 -10.90 11.59 -5.52
C ILE A 47 -12.09 12.55 -5.34
N LYS A 48 -12.33 13.46 -6.28
CA LYS A 48 -13.49 14.37 -6.22
C LYS A 48 -14.81 13.61 -6.22
N ASN A 49 -14.93 12.59 -7.06
CA ASN A 49 -16.16 11.79 -7.14
C ASN A 49 -16.40 10.98 -5.86
N PHE A 50 -15.38 10.28 -5.35
CA PHE A 50 -15.46 9.55 -4.08
C PHE A 50 -15.78 10.47 -2.91
N THR A 51 -15.12 11.63 -2.82
CA THR A 51 -15.42 12.62 -1.78
C THR A 51 -16.90 13.05 -1.82
N ARG A 52 -17.41 13.33 -3.01
CA ARG A 52 -18.83 13.67 -3.21
C ARG A 52 -19.76 12.56 -2.74
N GLN A 53 -19.48 11.31 -3.15
CA GLN A 53 -20.28 10.14 -2.79
C GLN A 53 -20.26 9.88 -1.27
N LEU A 54 -19.08 9.94 -0.64
CA LEU A 54 -18.94 9.74 0.80
C LEU A 54 -19.66 10.84 1.62
N LYS A 55 -19.62 12.09 1.12
CA LYS A 55 -20.39 13.18 1.72
C LYS A 55 -21.89 12.99 1.58
N MET A 56 -22.37 12.46 0.45
CA MET A 56 -23.79 12.13 0.27
C MET A 56 -24.27 11.05 1.25
N LEU A 57 -23.42 10.08 1.58
CA LEU A 57 -23.71 9.06 2.59
C LEU A 57 -23.63 9.61 4.02
N GLY A 58 -23.20 10.84 4.19
CA GLY A 58 -23.17 11.53 5.47
C GLY A 58 -22.12 11.02 6.45
N TYR A 59 -21.03 10.40 5.99
CA TYR A 59 -19.94 9.99 6.89
C TYR A 59 -19.29 11.16 7.60
N GLY A 60 -19.05 10.98 8.89
CA GLY A 60 -18.47 12.00 9.77
C GLY A 60 -16.94 12.01 9.77
N PHE A 61 -16.34 12.04 8.58
CA PHE A 61 -14.89 12.18 8.44
C PHE A 61 -14.42 13.62 8.71
N ASP A 62 -13.16 13.75 9.12
CA ASP A 62 -12.48 15.04 9.24
C ASP A 62 -11.96 15.47 7.86
N TRP A 63 -12.85 16.07 7.08
CA TRP A 63 -12.59 16.45 5.69
C TRP A 63 -11.45 17.48 5.52
N ASP A 64 -11.07 18.19 6.59
CA ASP A 64 -9.94 19.09 6.61
C ASP A 64 -8.59 18.37 6.80
N ARG A 65 -8.63 17.06 7.07
CA ARG A 65 -7.47 16.19 7.29
C ARG A 65 -7.42 15.03 6.30
N VAL A 66 -7.82 15.30 5.07
CA VAL A 66 -7.77 14.31 3.98
C VAL A 66 -6.31 14.07 3.59
N VAL A 67 -5.95 12.79 3.45
CA VAL A 67 -4.64 12.36 2.93
C VAL A 67 -4.80 11.90 1.49
N ASP A 68 -3.94 12.41 0.60
CA ASP A 68 -3.76 11.93 -0.77
C ASP A 68 -2.32 11.39 -0.89
N THR A 69 -2.18 10.08 -1.11
CA THR A 69 -0.86 9.46 -1.19
C THR A 69 -0.05 9.89 -2.42
N THR A 70 -0.70 10.51 -3.42
CA THR A 70 -0.03 11.08 -4.59
C THR A 70 0.43 12.52 -4.39
N ASP A 71 0.10 13.14 -3.26
CA ASP A 71 0.58 14.48 -2.92
C ASP A 71 2.09 14.41 -2.56
N PRO A 72 2.95 15.22 -3.20
CA PRO A 72 4.38 15.29 -2.87
C PRO A 72 4.66 15.60 -1.40
N SER A 73 3.80 16.38 -0.75
CA SER A 73 3.92 16.70 0.68
C SER A 73 3.74 15.47 1.57
N TYR A 74 3.00 14.46 1.08
CA TYR A 74 2.80 13.20 1.76
C TYR A 74 3.90 12.18 1.41
N TYR A 75 4.12 11.87 0.12
CA TYR A 75 5.04 10.77 -0.24
C TYR A 75 6.52 11.11 0.00
N LYS A 76 6.88 12.37 0.23
CA LYS A 76 8.23 12.73 0.69
C LYS A 76 8.68 11.94 1.92
N TRP A 77 7.73 11.57 2.80
CA TRP A 77 8.02 10.79 4.00
C TRP A 77 8.31 9.33 3.67
N THR A 78 7.62 8.75 2.70
CA THR A 78 7.95 7.43 2.15
C THR A 78 9.35 7.42 1.55
N GLN A 79 9.70 8.47 0.78
CA GLN A 79 11.04 8.63 0.24
C GLN A 79 12.10 8.80 1.35
N TRP A 80 11.77 9.54 2.39
CA TRP A 80 12.67 9.69 3.54
C TRP A 80 12.90 8.37 4.27
N ILE A 81 11.86 7.57 4.50
CA ILE A 81 11.96 6.23 5.09
C ILE A 81 12.86 5.34 4.24
N PHE A 82 12.65 5.32 2.92
CA PHE A 82 13.52 4.56 2.02
C PHE A 82 14.98 4.99 2.13
N LEU A 83 15.26 6.28 2.20
CA LEU A 83 16.62 6.78 2.37
C LEU A 83 17.23 6.38 3.72
N GLN A 84 16.43 6.31 4.80
CA GLN A 84 16.92 5.77 6.07
C GLN A 84 17.27 4.28 5.94
N MET A 85 16.39 3.47 5.33
CA MET A 85 16.66 2.05 5.06
C MET A 85 17.94 1.87 4.25
N PHE A 86 18.14 2.69 3.23
CA PHE A 86 19.35 2.66 2.42
C PHE A 86 20.61 3.01 3.22
N LYS A 87 20.56 4.07 4.03
CA LYS A 87 21.67 4.50 4.91
C LYS A 87 22.05 3.44 5.95
N HIS A 88 21.09 2.64 6.40
CA HIS A 88 21.29 1.56 7.38
C HIS A 88 21.54 0.18 6.73
N ASP A 89 21.85 0.14 5.45
CA ASP A 89 22.07 -1.11 4.68
C ASP A 89 20.89 -2.09 4.76
N LEU A 90 19.67 -1.56 4.86
CA LEU A 90 18.44 -2.34 4.81
C LEU A 90 17.82 -2.38 3.43
N ALA A 91 18.13 -1.40 2.58
CA ALA A 91 17.73 -1.37 1.17
C ALA A 91 18.97 -1.49 0.29
N TYR A 92 18.91 -2.35 -0.71
CA TYR A 92 20.00 -2.59 -1.66
C TYR A 92 19.45 -2.86 -3.05
N LYS A 93 20.28 -2.66 -4.06
CA LYS A 93 19.91 -2.88 -5.46
C LYS A 93 20.58 -4.15 -5.97
N THR A 94 19.82 -5.04 -6.62
CA THR A 94 20.34 -6.26 -7.21
C THR A 94 19.57 -6.61 -8.49
N THR A 95 20.13 -7.47 -9.30
CA THR A 95 19.48 -8.04 -10.47
C THR A 95 18.92 -9.40 -10.11
N MET A 96 17.66 -9.64 -10.43
CA MET A 96 17.00 -10.91 -10.15
C MET A 96 15.94 -11.23 -11.22
N PRO A 97 15.63 -12.51 -11.44
CA PRO A 97 14.53 -12.90 -12.30
C PRO A 97 13.19 -12.58 -11.65
N VAL A 98 12.36 -11.84 -12.36
CA VAL A 98 11.00 -11.47 -11.93
C VAL A 98 9.95 -12.04 -12.86
N ASN A 99 8.74 -12.24 -12.37
CA ASN A 99 7.60 -12.55 -13.22
C ASN A 99 7.19 -11.30 -14.00
N TRP A 100 7.23 -11.37 -15.31
CA TRP A 100 6.93 -10.24 -16.18
C TRP A 100 5.71 -10.52 -17.04
N CYS A 101 4.66 -9.71 -16.91
CA CYS A 101 3.52 -9.75 -17.81
C CYS A 101 3.88 -9.05 -19.14
N THR A 102 3.73 -9.78 -20.26
CA THR A 102 4.06 -9.26 -21.58
C THR A 102 3.08 -8.21 -22.11
N SER A 103 1.84 -8.24 -21.62
CA SER A 103 0.76 -7.31 -22.00
C SER A 103 0.72 -6.09 -21.08
N CYS A 104 0.60 -6.29 -19.76
CA CYS A 104 0.58 -5.19 -18.79
C CYS A 104 1.92 -4.47 -18.63
N LYS A 105 3.01 -5.09 -19.11
CA LYS A 105 4.40 -4.58 -19.02
C LYS A 105 4.81 -4.23 -17.59
N CYS A 106 4.39 -5.04 -16.63
CA CYS A 106 4.68 -4.89 -15.22
C CYS A 106 5.25 -6.16 -14.59
N VAL A 107 5.91 -6.00 -13.45
CA VAL A 107 6.33 -7.10 -12.59
C VAL A 107 5.13 -7.60 -11.81
N LEU A 108 5.02 -8.91 -11.66
CA LEU A 108 3.95 -9.58 -10.92
C LEU A 108 4.51 -10.29 -9.69
N ALA A 109 3.78 -10.26 -8.60
CA ALA A 109 4.01 -11.14 -7.46
C ALA A 109 3.70 -12.61 -7.85
N ASN A 110 4.16 -13.56 -7.06
CA ASN A 110 3.93 -14.98 -7.38
C ASN A 110 2.42 -15.30 -7.36
N GLU A 111 1.68 -14.68 -6.46
CA GLU A 111 0.23 -14.85 -6.29
C GLU A 111 -0.57 -14.31 -7.49
N GLU A 112 -0.02 -13.37 -8.24
CA GLU A 112 -0.65 -12.77 -9.43
C GLU A 112 -0.41 -13.60 -10.71
N VAL A 113 0.31 -14.71 -10.59
CA VAL A 113 0.58 -15.64 -11.71
C VAL A 113 -0.22 -16.92 -11.49
N VAL A 114 -1.30 -17.07 -12.24
CA VAL A 114 -2.19 -18.24 -12.18
C VAL A 114 -1.97 -19.08 -13.42
N GLU A 115 -1.55 -20.34 -13.25
CA GLU A 115 -1.28 -21.26 -14.36
C GLU A 115 -0.36 -20.71 -15.47
N GLY A 116 0.61 -19.87 -15.08
CA GLY A 116 1.58 -19.26 -16.03
C GLY A 116 1.08 -18.04 -16.77
N VAL A 117 -0.12 -17.55 -16.45
CA VAL A 117 -0.69 -16.34 -17.03
C VAL A 117 -0.95 -15.25 -15.97
N CYS A 118 -1.02 -14.01 -16.42
CA CYS A 118 -1.34 -12.86 -15.59
C CYS A 118 -2.80 -12.91 -15.15
N GLU A 119 -3.06 -12.92 -13.85
CA GLU A 119 -4.40 -12.92 -13.27
C GLU A 119 -5.29 -11.78 -13.82
N ARG A 120 -4.68 -10.62 -14.14
CA ARG A 120 -5.42 -9.41 -14.55
C ARG A 120 -5.82 -9.41 -16.03
N CYS A 121 -4.95 -9.89 -16.91
CA CYS A 121 -5.16 -9.76 -18.36
C CYS A 121 -5.08 -11.08 -19.15
N GLY A 122 -4.79 -12.19 -18.49
CA GLY A 122 -4.68 -13.51 -19.11
C GLY A 122 -3.47 -13.70 -20.05
N ALA A 123 -2.59 -12.71 -20.18
CA ALA A 123 -1.42 -12.82 -21.04
C ALA A 123 -0.33 -13.71 -20.43
N PRO A 124 0.50 -14.38 -21.25
CA PRO A 124 1.59 -15.19 -20.76
C PRO A 124 2.58 -14.41 -19.92
N VAL A 125 3.02 -15.02 -18.82
CA VAL A 125 4.04 -14.48 -17.93
C VAL A 125 5.38 -15.14 -18.24
N ILE A 126 6.42 -14.33 -18.36
CA ILE A 126 7.79 -14.81 -18.61
C ILE A 126 8.70 -14.43 -17.46
N ARG A 127 9.78 -15.19 -17.25
CA ARG A 127 10.87 -14.80 -16.37
C ARG A 127 11.76 -13.79 -17.08
N LYS A 128 12.02 -12.65 -16.45
CA LYS A 128 12.85 -11.58 -16.99
C LYS A 128 13.80 -11.06 -15.93
N GLU A 129 15.08 -10.97 -16.26
CA GLU A 129 16.08 -10.33 -15.41
C GLU A 129 15.81 -8.83 -15.33
N LYS A 130 15.68 -8.34 -14.10
CA LYS A 130 15.52 -6.90 -13.84
C LYS A 130 16.32 -6.47 -12.62
N SER A 131 16.88 -5.27 -12.73
CA SER A 131 17.45 -4.58 -11.59
C SER A 131 16.32 -4.07 -10.69
N GLN A 132 16.34 -4.52 -9.43
CA GLN A 132 15.28 -4.24 -8.44
C GLN A 132 15.89 -3.72 -7.14
N TRP A 133 15.14 -2.87 -6.44
CA TRP A 133 15.39 -2.56 -5.06
C TRP A 133 14.83 -3.68 -4.18
N MET A 134 15.66 -4.14 -3.25
CA MET A 134 15.30 -5.19 -2.29
C MET A 134 15.48 -4.66 -0.88
N LEU A 135 14.69 -5.18 0.05
CA LEU A 135 14.84 -4.94 1.48
C LEU A 135 15.35 -6.19 2.18
N ARG A 136 16.29 -6.03 3.13
CA ARG A 136 16.81 -7.13 3.96
C ARG A 136 15.80 -7.48 5.07
N ILE A 137 14.63 -7.96 4.69
CA ILE A 137 13.53 -8.23 5.64
C ILE A 137 13.89 -9.27 6.70
N THR A 138 14.79 -10.20 6.39
CA THR A 138 15.22 -11.26 7.32
C THR A 138 16.30 -10.80 8.31
N LYS A 139 16.85 -9.58 8.17
CA LYS A 139 17.91 -9.08 9.06
C LYS A 139 17.49 -9.02 10.53
N TYR A 140 16.20 -8.89 10.79
CA TYR A 140 15.63 -8.78 12.13
C TYR A 140 14.78 -10.00 12.51
N ALA A 141 14.84 -11.10 11.74
CA ALA A 141 13.98 -12.26 11.96
C ALA A 141 14.17 -12.86 13.36
N ASP A 142 15.42 -13.13 13.76
CA ASP A 142 15.71 -13.69 15.08
C ASP A 142 15.28 -12.72 16.19
N ARG A 143 15.63 -11.44 16.04
CA ARG A 143 15.26 -10.42 17.01
C ARG A 143 13.76 -10.26 17.17
N LEU A 144 12.97 -10.41 16.09
CA LEU A 144 11.50 -10.35 16.15
C LEU A 144 10.92 -11.51 16.98
N ILE A 145 11.63 -12.65 17.06
CA ILE A 145 11.25 -13.76 17.90
C ILE A 145 11.67 -13.49 19.36
N ASP A 146 12.92 -13.11 19.56
CA ASP A 146 13.49 -12.85 20.89
C ASP A 146 12.74 -11.73 21.62
N ASP A 147 12.43 -10.63 20.92
CA ASP A 147 11.73 -9.45 21.48
C ASP A 147 10.23 -9.75 21.81
N LEU A 148 9.69 -10.92 21.47
CA LEU A 148 8.32 -11.30 21.86
C LEU A 148 8.13 -11.40 23.38
N ASP A 149 9.19 -11.70 24.12
CA ASP A 149 9.16 -11.76 25.57
C ASP A 149 9.08 -10.36 26.23
N GLU A 150 9.37 -9.30 25.47
CA GLU A 150 9.35 -7.91 25.94
C GLU A 150 8.00 -7.21 25.68
N VAL A 151 7.09 -7.84 24.91
CA VAL A 151 5.82 -7.23 24.49
C VAL A 151 4.64 -7.77 25.30
N ASP A 152 3.74 -6.88 25.70
CA ASP A 152 2.51 -7.23 26.40
C ASP A 152 1.42 -7.67 25.41
N TYR A 153 1.64 -8.82 24.76
CA TYR A 153 0.66 -9.45 23.89
C TYR A 153 -0.11 -10.53 24.66
N ILE A 154 -1.40 -10.66 24.35
CA ILE A 154 -2.19 -11.79 24.86
C ILE A 154 -1.63 -13.10 24.27
N GLU A 155 -1.62 -14.16 25.05
CA GLU A 155 -1.06 -15.47 24.70
C GLU A 155 -1.51 -15.96 23.31
N ARG A 156 -2.78 -15.78 22.98
CA ARG A 156 -3.32 -16.13 21.68
C ARG A 156 -2.62 -15.40 20.52
N CYS A 157 -2.20 -14.15 20.70
CA CYS A 157 -1.45 -13.41 19.67
C CYS A 157 -0.04 -13.97 19.50
N LEU A 158 0.62 -14.35 20.58
CA LEU A 158 1.97 -14.94 20.54
C LEU A 158 1.97 -16.27 19.78
N LEU A 159 0.94 -17.10 19.94
CA LEU A 159 0.80 -18.37 19.24
C LEU A 159 0.61 -18.22 17.72
N TYR A 160 -0.01 -17.14 17.27
CA TYR A 160 -0.26 -16.88 15.83
C TYR A 160 0.80 -16.03 15.16
N THR A 161 1.67 -15.37 15.91
CA THR A 161 2.79 -14.56 15.38
C THR A 161 4.09 -15.36 15.32
N SER A 162 4.09 -16.62 15.73
CA SER A 162 5.21 -17.52 15.49
C SER A 162 5.48 -17.56 13.98
N PRO A 163 6.73 -17.30 13.53
CA PRO A 163 7.06 -17.31 12.13
C PRO A 163 6.67 -18.65 11.53
N SER A 164 5.86 -18.60 10.47
CA SER A 164 5.67 -19.78 9.63
C SER A 164 7.04 -20.23 9.12
N PRO A 165 7.34 -21.54 9.20
CA PRO A 165 8.60 -22.09 8.73
C PRO A 165 8.85 -21.82 7.24
#